data_1193a72146db974b644feb85cf3c935e
#
_entry.id   1193a72146db974b644feb85cf3c935e
#
_cell.length_a   1.000
_cell.length_b   1.000
_cell.length_c   1.000
_cell.angle_alpha   90.00
_cell.angle_beta   90.00
_cell.angle_gamma   90.00
#
_symmetry.space_group_name_H-M   'P 1'
#
loop_
_entity.id
_entity.type
_entity.pdbx_description
1 polymer ?
#
loop_
_entity_poly.entity_id
_entity_poly.type
_entity_poly.pdbx_seq_one_letter_code
_entity_poly.pdbx_strand_id
1 'polypeptide(L)'
;VADDLTFYPLLNDPLCAVFPEGHPLAAKNSVTLPELFEYPLIIETPGCDNDIQHLLTKCPVRPKISYSFRDDTLIMSFVRNGLGVTISQELVLKAFARGVVSRPLSPSCHRTLGLAFSKTANSVVSQTMLRYLQETIH
;
A
#
# COMPACT_ATOMS: atom_id res chain seq x y z
N VAL A 1 7.62 13.06 -9.66
CA VAL A 1 8.67 13.78 -8.94
C VAL A 1 8.79 15.17 -9.56
N ALA A 2 8.87 16.21 -8.73
CA ALA A 2 9.03 17.58 -9.23
C ALA A 2 10.36 17.73 -10.01
N ASP A 3 10.38 18.63 -10.98
CA ASP A 3 11.50 18.78 -11.91
C ASP A 3 12.83 19.19 -11.25
N ASP A 4 12.75 19.71 -10.03
CA ASP A 4 13.90 20.14 -9.23
C ASP A 4 14.43 19.04 -8.28
N LEU A 5 13.84 17.83 -8.30
CA LEU A 5 14.24 16.70 -7.48
C LEU A 5 14.88 15.58 -8.28
N THR A 6 15.87 14.93 -7.68
CA THR A 6 16.40 13.65 -8.14
C THR A 6 15.90 12.54 -7.24
N PHE A 7 15.31 11.51 -7.83
CA PHE A 7 14.74 10.37 -7.11
C PHE A 7 15.64 9.14 -7.25
N TYR A 8 15.96 8.53 -6.11
CA TYR A 8 16.72 7.28 -6.03
C TYR A 8 15.81 6.18 -5.51
N PRO A 9 15.39 5.20 -6.32
CA PRO A 9 14.59 4.07 -5.88
C PRO A 9 15.38 3.18 -4.92
N LEU A 10 14.76 2.75 -3.82
CA LEU A 10 15.37 1.87 -2.81
C LEU A 10 14.72 0.50 -2.77
N LEU A 11 13.39 0.44 -2.77
CA LEU A 11 12.67 -0.83 -2.72
C LEU A 11 11.30 -0.73 -3.38
N ASN A 12 10.79 -1.89 -3.82
CA ASN A 12 9.41 -2.05 -4.25
C ASN A 12 8.59 -2.63 -3.10
N ASP A 13 7.49 -1.98 -2.78
CA ASP A 13 6.58 -2.36 -1.71
C ASP A 13 5.26 -2.85 -2.33
N PRO A 14 4.99 -4.17 -2.29
CA PRO A 14 3.79 -4.73 -2.92
C PRO A 14 2.51 -4.22 -2.29
N LEU A 15 1.48 -4.08 -3.11
CA LEU A 15 0.10 -3.85 -2.67
C LEU A 15 -0.60 -5.20 -2.50
N CYS A 16 -1.29 -5.35 -1.38
CA CYS A 16 -1.97 -6.57 -0.98
C CYS A 16 -3.45 -6.33 -0.71
N ALA A 17 -4.28 -7.31 -1.01
CA ALA A 17 -5.64 -7.39 -0.50
C ALA A 17 -5.60 -7.82 0.96
N VAL A 18 -6.39 -7.17 1.81
CA VAL A 18 -6.43 -7.42 3.25
C VAL A 18 -7.88 -7.64 3.71
N PHE A 19 -8.10 -8.68 4.49
CA PHE A 19 -9.41 -9.09 4.97
C PHE A 19 -9.30 -9.74 6.35
N PRO A 20 -10.42 -9.90 7.09
CA PRO A 20 -10.37 -10.51 8.42
C PRO A 20 -10.02 -11.99 8.35
N GLU A 21 -9.54 -12.54 9.46
CA GLU A 21 -9.34 -13.98 9.61
C GLU A 21 -10.66 -14.73 9.35
N GLY A 22 -10.56 -15.90 8.69
CA GLY A 22 -11.73 -16.69 8.31
C GLY A 22 -12.51 -16.20 7.10
N HIS A 23 -12.05 -15.15 6.43
CA HIS A 23 -12.67 -14.62 5.22
C HIS A 23 -12.56 -15.63 4.05
N PRO A 24 -13.58 -15.75 3.17
CA PRO A 24 -13.53 -16.67 2.03
C PRO A 24 -12.33 -16.49 1.11
N LEU A 25 -11.86 -15.26 0.90
CA LEU A 25 -10.69 -14.96 0.08
C LEU A 25 -9.38 -15.49 0.66
N ALA A 26 -9.33 -15.84 1.94
CA ALA A 26 -8.15 -16.41 2.59
C ALA A 26 -7.75 -17.79 2.00
N ALA A 27 -8.68 -18.51 1.37
CA ALA A 27 -8.41 -19.76 0.69
C ALA A 27 -7.63 -19.59 -0.63
N LYS A 28 -7.56 -18.40 -1.16
CA LYS A 28 -6.86 -18.08 -2.42
C LYS A 28 -5.41 -17.72 -2.19
N ASN A 29 -4.54 -18.01 -3.16
CA ASN A 29 -3.13 -17.62 -3.13
C ASN A 29 -2.90 -16.17 -3.55
N SER A 30 -3.79 -15.65 -4.40
CA SER A 30 -3.81 -14.26 -4.83
C SER A 30 -5.25 -13.82 -5.06
N VAL A 31 -5.51 -12.52 -5.04
CA VAL A 31 -6.85 -11.94 -5.14
C VAL A 31 -6.84 -10.89 -6.24
N THR A 32 -7.84 -10.94 -7.13
CA THR A 32 -8.07 -9.89 -8.12
C THR A 32 -8.87 -8.74 -7.52
N LEU A 33 -8.75 -7.55 -8.08
CA LEU A 33 -9.57 -6.41 -7.64
C LEU A 33 -11.08 -6.66 -7.79
N PRO A 34 -11.59 -7.23 -8.90
CA PRO A 34 -13.01 -7.58 -8.99
C PRO A 34 -13.49 -8.50 -7.88
N GLU A 35 -12.70 -9.50 -7.48
CA GLU A 35 -13.03 -10.41 -6.37
C GLU A 35 -13.08 -9.68 -5.04
N LEU A 36 -12.12 -8.78 -4.79
CA LEU A 36 -12.07 -7.98 -3.58
C LEU A 36 -13.27 -7.01 -3.50
N PHE A 37 -13.66 -6.44 -4.65
CA PHE A 37 -14.74 -5.44 -4.73
C PHE A 37 -16.16 -6.03 -4.60
N GLU A 38 -16.29 -7.34 -4.52
CA GLU A 38 -17.54 -7.99 -4.13
C GLU A 38 -17.89 -7.71 -2.65
N TYR A 39 -16.93 -7.26 -1.87
CA TYR A 39 -17.07 -6.94 -0.45
C TYR A 39 -16.98 -5.44 -0.20
N PRO A 40 -17.56 -4.95 0.93
CA PRO A 40 -17.43 -3.55 1.29
C PRO A 40 -15.95 -3.15 1.45
N LEU A 41 -15.53 -2.10 0.77
CA LEU A 41 -14.15 -1.62 0.80
C LEU A 41 -13.98 -0.47 1.81
N ILE A 42 -12.95 -0.59 2.61
CA ILE A 42 -12.49 0.44 3.53
C ILE A 42 -11.19 0.98 2.96
N ILE A 43 -11.08 2.29 2.80
CA ILE A 43 -9.91 2.91 2.17
C ILE A 43 -9.40 4.10 2.99
N GLU A 44 -8.19 4.53 2.66
CA GLU A 44 -7.73 5.84 3.09
C GLU A 44 -8.53 6.96 2.40
N THR A 45 -8.73 8.04 3.13
CA THR A 45 -9.37 9.25 2.57
C THR A 45 -8.58 9.72 1.35
N PRO A 46 -9.26 10.06 0.23
CA PRO A 46 -8.61 10.56 -0.97
C PRO A 46 -7.61 11.68 -0.66
N GLY A 47 -6.43 11.60 -1.25
CA GLY A 47 -5.32 12.51 -1.01
C GLY A 47 -4.31 12.01 0.03
N CYS A 48 -4.62 10.98 0.81
CA CYS A 48 -3.68 10.37 1.75
C CYS A 48 -2.79 9.31 1.09
N ASP A 49 -3.34 8.53 0.18
CA ASP A 49 -2.59 7.51 -0.58
C ASP A 49 -2.95 7.58 -2.07
N ASN A 50 -2.02 8.12 -2.86
CA ASN A 50 -2.22 8.26 -4.30
C ASN A 50 -2.04 6.94 -5.06
N ASP A 51 -1.26 6.00 -4.53
CA ASP A 51 -0.99 4.72 -5.19
C ASP A 51 -2.25 3.85 -5.24
N ILE A 52 -2.95 3.75 -4.11
CA ILE A 52 -4.22 3.01 -4.02
C ILE A 52 -5.30 3.72 -4.84
N GLN A 53 -5.42 5.03 -4.74
CA GLN A 53 -6.38 5.79 -5.54
C GLN A 53 -6.17 5.59 -7.05
N HIS A 54 -4.91 5.61 -7.50
CA HIS A 54 -4.56 5.36 -8.88
C HIS A 54 -4.91 3.93 -9.33
N LEU A 55 -4.66 2.94 -8.46
CA LEU A 55 -5.05 1.55 -8.70
C LEU A 55 -6.57 1.41 -8.88
N LEU A 56 -7.36 2.06 -8.02
CA LEU A 56 -8.82 2.04 -8.09
C LEU A 56 -9.34 2.64 -9.40
N THR A 57 -8.72 3.68 -9.90
CA THR A 57 -9.13 4.32 -11.16
C THR A 57 -8.87 3.46 -12.39
N LYS A 58 -7.89 2.57 -12.35
CA LYS A 58 -7.56 1.66 -13.46
C LYS A 58 -8.48 0.44 -13.54
N CYS A 59 -9.16 0.09 -12.46
CA CYS A 59 -10.05 -1.06 -12.45
C CYS A 59 -11.40 -0.69 -13.09
N PRO A 60 -11.91 -1.50 -14.05
CA PRO A 60 -13.21 -1.25 -14.66
C PRO A 60 -14.38 -1.49 -13.70
N VAL A 61 -14.19 -2.31 -12.68
CA VAL A 61 -15.18 -2.59 -11.64
C VAL A 61 -15.09 -1.51 -10.55
N ARG A 62 -16.23 -0.93 -10.18
CA ARG A 62 -16.30 0.10 -9.14
C ARG A 62 -16.46 -0.56 -7.77
N PRO A 63 -15.61 -0.24 -6.80
CA PRO A 63 -15.78 -0.73 -5.43
C PRO A 63 -16.94 -0.03 -4.73
N LYS A 64 -17.59 -0.75 -3.80
CA LYS A 64 -18.49 -0.15 -2.82
C LYS A 64 -17.67 0.31 -1.61
N ILE A 65 -17.35 1.59 -1.56
CA ILE A 65 -16.62 2.19 -0.44
C ILE A 65 -17.60 2.39 0.71
N SER A 66 -17.36 1.70 1.82
CA SER A 66 -18.23 1.77 3.00
C SER A 66 -17.70 2.73 4.05
N TYR A 67 -16.39 2.83 4.19
CA TYR A 67 -15.72 3.71 5.15
C TYR A 67 -14.44 4.27 4.57
N SER A 68 -14.06 5.45 5.04
CA SER A 68 -12.84 6.13 4.65
C SER A 68 -12.22 6.82 5.87
N PHE A 69 -10.95 6.57 6.12
CA PHE A 69 -10.21 7.11 7.26
C PHE A 69 -8.85 7.62 6.83
N ARG A 70 -8.25 8.49 7.64
CA ARG A 70 -6.88 8.99 7.45
C ARG A 70 -5.82 8.17 8.20
N ASP A 71 -6.25 7.15 8.93
CA ASP A 71 -5.41 6.40 9.86
C ASP A 71 -5.50 4.90 9.57
N ASP A 72 -4.36 4.30 9.28
CA ASP A 72 -4.22 2.86 9.05
C ASP A 72 -4.68 2.03 10.26
N THR A 73 -4.50 2.53 11.47
CA THR A 73 -4.94 1.84 12.69
C THR A 73 -6.45 1.64 12.70
N LEU A 74 -7.21 2.67 12.32
CA LEU A 74 -8.68 2.58 12.20
C LEU A 74 -9.09 1.65 11.07
N ILE A 75 -8.46 1.75 9.91
CA ILE A 75 -8.74 0.88 8.76
C ILE A 75 -8.55 -0.58 9.17
N MET A 76 -7.41 -0.92 9.75
CA MET A 76 -7.12 -2.29 10.17
C MET A 76 -8.02 -2.78 11.30
N SER A 77 -8.42 -1.89 12.22
CA SER A 77 -9.40 -2.23 13.26
C SER A 77 -10.76 -2.59 12.68
N PHE A 78 -11.24 -1.84 11.70
CA PHE A 78 -12.51 -2.13 11.01
C PHE A 78 -12.45 -3.43 10.21
N VAL A 79 -11.35 -3.67 9.49
CA VAL A 79 -11.13 -4.92 8.76
C VAL A 79 -11.11 -6.11 9.73
N ARG A 80 -10.36 -6.00 10.81
CA ARG A 80 -10.24 -7.04 11.84
C ARG A 80 -11.59 -7.42 12.45
N ASN A 81 -12.47 -6.45 12.60
CA ASN A 81 -13.82 -6.66 13.13
C ASN A 81 -14.87 -7.07 12.07
N GLY A 82 -14.44 -7.38 10.86
CA GLY A 82 -15.32 -7.91 9.82
C GLY A 82 -16.21 -6.87 9.13
N LEU A 83 -15.89 -5.58 9.25
CA LEU A 83 -16.70 -4.50 8.65
C LEU A 83 -16.41 -4.25 7.17
N GLY A 84 -15.39 -4.89 6.62
CA GLY A 84 -15.02 -4.81 5.22
C GLY A 84 -13.61 -5.33 4.96
N VAL A 85 -13.15 -5.08 3.75
CA VAL A 85 -11.83 -5.44 3.25
C VAL A 85 -11.07 -4.17 2.86
N THR A 86 -9.76 -4.26 2.68
CA THR A 86 -8.96 -3.13 2.24
C THR A 86 -7.82 -3.55 1.32
N ILE A 87 -7.14 -2.57 0.77
CA ILE A 87 -5.87 -2.71 0.07
C ILE A 87 -4.83 -1.97 0.89
N SER A 88 -3.70 -2.59 1.14
CA SER A 88 -2.61 -1.97 1.89
C SER A 88 -1.25 -2.39 1.35
N GLN A 89 -0.23 -1.63 1.70
CA GLN A 89 1.14 -1.93 1.35
C GLN A 89 1.72 -2.97 2.32
N GLU A 90 2.59 -3.84 1.82
CA GLU A 90 3.20 -4.90 2.64
C GLU A 90 3.96 -4.35 3.85
N LEU A 91 4.66 -3.22 3.68
CA LEU A 91 5.39 -2.58 4.78
C LEU A 91 4.45 -2.08 5.89
N VAL A 92 3.29 -1.54 5.53
CA VAL A 92 2.27 -1.12 6.50
C VAL A 92 1.73 -2.34 7.24
N LEU A 93 1.49 -3.43 6.52
CA LEU A 93 0.99 -4.68 7.12
C LEU A 93 1.95 -5.26 8.16
N LYS A 94 3.26 -5.12 7.99
CA LYS A 94 4.24 -5.56 9.00
C LYS A 94 4.01 -4.91 10.38
N ALA A 95 3.46 -3.71 10.41
CA ALA A 95 3.13 -3.02 11.65
C ALA A 95 1.73 -3.36 12.20
N PHE A 96 0.78 -3.75 11.34
CA PHE A 96 -0.64 -3.85 11.69
C PHE A 96 -1.29 -5.22 11.43
N ALA A 97 -0.50 -6.25 11.09
CA ALA A 97 -1.01 -7.54 10.60
C ALA A 97 -1.79 -8.39 11.62
N ARG A 98 -1.86 -7.98 12.87
CA ARG A 98 -2.56 -8.77 13.91
C ARG A 98 -4.08 -8.83 13.63
N GLY A 99 -4.59 -10.05 13.51
CA GLY A 99 -6.03 -10.31 13.34
C GLY A 99 -6.55 -10.07 11.93
N VAL A 100 -5.67 -9.86 10.96
CA VAL A 100 -6.01 -9.76 9.53
C VAL A 100 -5.18 -10.75 8.71
N VAL A 101 -5.67 -11.07 7.52
CA VAL A 101 -5.00 -11.91 6.53
C VAL A 101 -4.77 -11.10 5.28
N SER A 102 -3.62 -11.24 4.67
CA SER A 102 -3.30 -10.59 3.41
C SER A 102 -2.97 -11.59 2.31
N ARG A 103 -3.28 -11.23 1.08
CA ARG A 103 -2.88 -11.95 -0.12
C ARG A 103 -2.41 -10.96 -1.18
N PRO A 104 -1.41 -11.34 -1.99
CA PRO A 104 -0.97 -10.50 -3.09
C PRO A 104 -2.11 -10.25 -4.08
N LEU A 105 -2.13 -9.05 -4.66
CA LEU A 105 -3.04 -8.74 -5.75
C LEU A 105 -2.61 -9.43 -7.04
N SER A 106 -3.58 -9.82 -7.86
CA SER A 106 -3.37 -10.36 -9.20
C SER A 106 -4.14 -9.51 -10.24
N PRO A 107 -3.49 -8.92 -11.24
CA PRO A 107 -2.05 -8.87 -11.45
C PRO A 107 -1.33 -8.13 -10.32
N SER A 108 -0.06 -8.49 -10.08
CA SER A 108 0.74 -7.88 -9.02
C SER A 108 0.96 -6.39 -9.28
N CYS A 109 0.88 -5.60 -8.24
CA CYS A 109 1.22 -4.19 -8.28
C CYS A 109 2.00 -3.79 -7.03
N HIS A 110 2.80 -2.74 -7.16
CA HIS A 110 3.65 -2.25 -6.09
C HIS A 110 3.81 -0.73 -6.19
N ARG A 111 4.21 -0.12 -5.11
CA ARG A 111 4.77 1.23 -5.11
C ARG A 111 6.29 1.14 -5.00
N THR A 112 6.98 2.14 -5.54
CA THR A 112 8.43 2.27 -5.37
C THR A 112 8.71 3.30 -4.30
N LEU A 113 9.40 2.89 -3.25
CA LEU A 113 9.90 3.78 -2.21
C LEU A 113 11.34 4.16 -2.50
N GLY A 114 11.69 5.39 -2.23
CA GLY A 114 13.03 5.89 -2.49
C GLY A 114 13.31 7.21 -1.79
N LEU A 115 14.47 7.75 -2.07
CA LEU A 115 14.91 9.04 -1.58
C LEU A 115 14.80 10.09 -2.68
N ALA A 116 14.30 11.25 -2.33
CA ALA A 116 14.29 12.42 -3.21
C ALA A 116 15.18 13.51 -2.61
N PHE A 117 16.11 14.01 -3.39
CA PHE A 117 16.97 15.11 -3.04
C PHE A 117 16.77 16.27 -4.01
N SER A 118 16.87 17.50 -3.51
CA SER A 118 16.97 18.66 -4.38
C SER A 118 18.22 18.54 -5.27
N LYS A 119 18.10 18.86 -6.54
CA LYS A 119 19.23 18.87 -7.48
C LYS A 119 20.35 19.82 -7.05
N THR A 120 20.02 20.82 -6.23
CA THR A 120 20.98 21.79 -5.68
C THR A 120 21.62 21.32 -4.36
N ALA A 121 21.03 20.31 -3.69
CA ALA A 121 21.51 19.79 -2.39
C ALA A 121 22.50 18.62 -2.60
N ASN A 122 23.61 18.86 -3.26
CA ASN A 122 24.67 17.86 -3.45
C ASN A 122 25.64 17.87 -2.26
N SER A 123 25.12 17.61 -1.05
CA SER A 123 25.93 17.56 0.16
C SER A 123 26.55 16.17 0.37
N VAL A 124 27.73 16.12 1.01
CA VAL A 124 28.39 14.87 1.42
C VAL A 124 27.45 14.03 2.31
N VAL A 125 26.68 14.69 3.16
CA VAL A 125 25.69 14.05 4.04
C VAL A 125 24.63 13.32 3.24
N SER A 126 24.04 13.94 2.21
CA SER A 126 23.02 13.32 1.36
C SER A 126 23.55 12.10 0.63
N GLN A 127 24.77 12.16 0.10
CA GLN A 127 25.40 11.04 -0.60
C GLN A 127 25.76 9.91 0.36
N THR A 128 26.24 10.23 1.55
CA THR A 128 26.55 9.23 2.59
C THR A 128 25.29 8.51 3.06
N MET A 129 24.20 9.24 3.28
CA MET A 129 22.91 8.66 3.65
C MET A 129 22.38 7.73 2.55
N LEU A 130 22.43 8.16 1.29
CA LEU A 130 21.99 7.33 0.17
C LEU A 130 22.76 6.01 0.10
N ARG A 131 24.10 6.08 0.18
CA ARG A 131 24.96 4.89 0.17
C ARG A 131 24.63 3.96 1.34
N TYR A 132 24.51 4.48 2.55
CA TYR A 132 24.16 3.71 3.74
C TYR A 132 22.83 2.97 3.58
N LEU A 133 21.80 3.65 3.07
CA LEU A 133 20.48 3.04 2.86
C LEU A 133 20.50 1.98 1.76
N GLN A 134 21.21 2.21 0.68
CA GLN A 134 21.39 1.22 -0.39
C GLN A 134 22.08 -0.06 0.10
N GLU A 135 23.07 0.08 0.97
CA GLU A 135 23.79 -1.05 1.58
C GLU A 135 22.96 -1.79 2.65
N THR A 136 22.08 -1.08 3.35
CA THR A 136 21.30 -1.62 4.48
C THR A 136 19.99 -2.29 4.04
N ILE A 137 19.36 -1.82 2.95
CA ILE A 137 18.07 -2.34 2.47
C ILE A 137 18.25 -3.61 1.62
N HIS A 138 19.43 -3.85 1.11
CA HIS A 138 19.81 -5.06 0.40
C HIS A 138 20.57 -6.00 1.34
#